data_d067dbd19e5c83ea1310a2446c1da95c
#
_entry.id   d067dbd19e5c83ea1310a2446c1da95c
#
_cell.length_a   1.000
_cell.length_b   1.000
_cell.length_c   1.000
_cell.angle_alpha   90.00
_cell.angle_beta   90.00
_cell.angle_gamma   90.00
#
_symmetry.space_group_name_H-M   'P 1'
#
loop_
_entity.id
_entity.type
_entity.pdbx_description
1 polymer ?
#
loop_
_entity_poly.entity_id
_entity_poly.type
_entity_poly.pdbx_seq_one_letter_code
_entity_poly.pdbx_strand_id
1 'polypeptide(L)'
;MTILSCRTGLTSLSEDSLALFVVEVSQFEAFRAARSAPQQQWITANSFTAKPGRYLCLPDESGQICGAVVITDTAVIWDIAGAATALPKADWAPDLSFAGQASLRDLQLGWGLAQYRYAPHKQDDREQRLPLLALTETQISTDSSALVLGTHIVREMVNCPANQMTPEGIEAAARELAEACSAEIKVVSGEALPDHAPALHIVGRAAEVGPRMIELNWGEAGPAITLVGKGISFDSGGLDIKPSKAMEIMKKDMGGAAHVLGIAAALMTAGVKCRLRVLIAAAENAISAQSMRPLDVIDTAAGIPVEVGNTDAEGRLVLADALYHALHDDGYPEPVFLLDFATLTGAARIALGTECPALFCNRTETGQTMMTLGAELHDPVWQLPLFEAYDRHLDAGQAGLSSTGNAGGYGGAITAALFLRRFTGREVNWAHIDVMAWNLSARPGRPKGGEAMGLRTSFAYIQKLAEDAQ
;
A
#
# COMPACT_ATOMS: atom_id res chain seq x y z
N MET A 1 11.22 -8.74 -14.31
CA MET A 1 11.30 -8.20 -12.93
C MET A 1 10.40 -9.06 -12.09
N THR A 2 10.83 -9.52 -10.91
CA THR A 2 9.95 -10.28 -9.99
C THR A 2 9.49 -9.37 -8.88
N ILE A 3 8.17 -9.30 -8.64
CA ILE A 3 7.59 -8.54 -7.53
C ILE A 3 7.61 -9.33 -6.21
N LEU A 4 7.84 -10.65 -6.30
CA LEU A 4 7.83 -11.56 -5.15
C LEU A 4 9.21 -11.70 -4.48
N SER A 5 10.24 -10.97 -4.94
CA SER A 5 11.58 -10.97 -4.33
C SER A 5 11.60 -10.24 -2.98
N CYS A 6 10.88 -10.77 -2.01
CA CYS A 6 10.83 -10.20 -0.64
C CYS A 6 12.02 -10.67 0.19
N ARG A 7 12.72 -9.72 0.83
CA ARG A 7 13.70 -9.99 1.87
C ARG A 7 13.04 -9.79 3.23
N THR A 8 12.73 -10.86 3.90
CA THR A 8 12.12 -10.80 5.25
C THR A 8 13.10 -10.31 6.32
N GLY A 9 14.41 -10.47 6.06
CA GLY A 9 15.46 -10.18 7.05
C GLY A 9 15.50 -11.16 8.20
N LEU A 10 14.87 -12.32 8.06
CA LEU A 10 14.82 -13.37 9.08
C LEU A 10 15.88 -14.45 8.81
N THR A 11 16.36 -15.05 9.90
CA THR A 11 17.22 -16.24 9.91
C THR A 11 16.85 -17.16 11.05
N SER A 12 17.33 -18.41 11.03
CA SER A 12 17.15 -19.34 12.13
C SER A 12 18.00 -18.95 13.32
N LEU A 13 17.44 -19.04 14.52
CA LEU A 13 18.17 -18.84 15.76
C LEU A 13 19.31 -19.86 15.90
N SER A 14 20.51 -19.41 16.26
CA SER A 14 21.70 -20.23 16.49
C SER A 14 22.44 -19.79 17.76
N GLU A 15 23.41 -20.59 18.21
CA GLU A 15 24.26 -20.25 19.36
C GLU A 15 25.16 -19.03 19.08
N ASP A 16 25.45 -18.75 17.81
CA ASP A 16 26.24 -17.59 17.37
C ASP A 16 25.44 -16.30 17.26
N SER A 17 24.11 -16.35 17.46
CA SER A 17 23.25 -15.18 17.39
C SER A 17 23.51 -14.22 18.56
N LEU A 18 23.73 -12.94 18.24
CA LEU A 18 23.96 -11.89 19.22
C LEU A 18 22.66 -11.42 19.88
N ALA A 19 22.68 -11.11 21.17
CA ALA A 19 21.49 -10.64 21.87
C ALA A 19 21.05 -9.24 21.38
N LEU A 20 19.78 -9.10 21.04
CA LEU A 20 19.14 -7.81 20.76
C LEU A 20 18.15 -7.48 21.89
N PHE A 21 18.58 -6.66 22.82
CA PHE A 21 17.73 -6.19 23.90
C PHE A 21 16.79 -5.10 23.41
N VAL A 22 15.50 -5.39 23.39
CA VAL A 22 14.46 -4.41 23.10
C VAL A 22 14.01 -3.82 24.42
N VAL A 23 14.14 -2.51 24.58
CA VAL A 23 13.96 -1.85 25.88
C VAL A 23 13.01 -0.66 25.72
N GLU A 24 11.86 -0.73 26.38
CA GLU A 24 10.95 0.42 26.48
C GLU A 24 11.61 1.54 27.31
N VAL A 25 11.34 2.79 26.94
CA VAL A 25 11.87 3.98 27.63
C VAL A 25 11.73 3.88 29.13
N SER A 26 10.57 3.46 29.64
CA SER A 26 10.29 3.31 31.07
C SER A 26 11.12 2.23 31.77
N GLN A 27 11.62 1.23 31.02
CA GLN A 27 12.37 0.09 31.54
C GLN A 27 13.90 0.27 31.45
N PHE A 28 14.37 1.40 30.92
CA PHE A 28 15.78 1.61 30.63
C PHE A 28 16.68 1.53 31.85
N GLU A 29 16.31 2.13 32.99
CA GLU A 29 17.11 2.09 34.20
C GLU A 29 17.17 0.68 34.80
N ALA A 30 16.07 -0.08 34.73
CA ALA A 30 16.06 -1.48 35.16
C ALA A 30 16.96 -2.34 34.25
N PHE A 31 16.86 -2.15 32.92
CA PHE A 31 17.76 -2.77 31.95
C PHE A 31 19.22 -2.46 32.27
N ARG A 32 19.58 -1.20 32.49
CA ARG A 32 20.94 -0.75 32.78
C ARG A 32 21.47 -1.39 34.06
N ALA A 33 20.66 -1.42 35.13
CA ALA A 33 21.02 -2.02 36.39
C ALA A 33 21.29 -3.55 36.31
N ALA A 34 20.62 -4.23 35.37
CA ALA A 34 20.78 -5.65 35.09
C ALA A 34 22.04 -5.99 34.24
N ARG A 35 22.77 -4.98 33.73
CA ARG A 35 23.99 -5.19 32.92
C ARG A 35 25.22 -5.38 33.81
N SER A 36 26.26 -6.02 33.24
CA SER A 36 27.58 -6.13 33.93
C SER A 36 28.20 -4.75 34.17
N ALA A 37 29.09 -4.62 35.14
CA ALA A 37 29.74 -3.34 35.44
C ALA A 37 30.48 -2.74 34.24
N PRO A 38 31.20 -3.50 33.39
CA PRO A 38 31.76 -2.96 32.14
C PRO A 38 30.72 -2.41 31.18
N GLN A 39 29.59 -3.11 31.02
CA GLN A 39 28.49 -2.62 30.12
C GLN A 39 27.82 -1.36 30.68
N GLN A 40 27.63 -1.24 31.99
CA GLN A 40 27.09 -0.01 32.60
C GLN A 40 28.04 1.18 32.39
N GLN A 41 29.36 0.97 32.53
CA GLN A 41 30.35 1.98 32.21
C GLN A 41 30.35 2.37 30.76
N TRP A 42 30.22 1.38 29.84
CA TRP A 42 30.12 1.60 28.41
C TRP A 42 28.89 2.44 28.02
N ILE A 43 27.71 2.11 28.56
CA ILE A 43 26.48 2.87 28.40
C ILE A 43 26.68 4.32 28.83
N THR A 44 27.34 4.54 29.97
CA THR A 44 27.60 5.87 30.51
C THR A 44 28.63 6.63 29.65
N ALA A 45 29.72 5.99 29.26
CA ALA A 45 30.78 6.59 28.43
C ALA A 45 30.28 7.04 27.05
N ASN A 46 29.29 6.30 26.49
CA ASN A 46 28.64 6.68 25.23
C ASN A 46 27.50 7.70 25.38
N SER A 47 27.28 8.23 26.59
CA SER A 47 26.17 9.14 26.88
C SER A 47 24.85 8.60 26.31
N PHE A 48 24.65 7.27 26.40
CA PHE A 48 23.47 6.62 25.87
C PHE A 48 22.27 6.87 26.78
N THR A 49 21.18 7.32 26.20
CA THR A 49 19.94 7.69 26.89
C THR A 49 18.74 6.97 26.30
N ALA A 50 17.69 6.85 27.09
CA ALA A 50 16.42 6.22 26.69
C ALA A 50 15.62 7.10 25.72
N LYS A 51 16.16 7.34 24.53
CA LYS A 51 15.46 8.05 23.45
C LYS A 51 15.01 7.03 22.40
N PRO A 52 13.72 6.98 22.05
CA PRO A 52 13.18 6.04 21.05
C PRO A 52 13.99 6.03 19.76
N GLY A 53 14.21 4.85 19.19
CA GLY A 53 14.97 4.61 17.97
C GLY A 53 16.50 4.65 18.16
N ARG A 54 17.01 5.01 19.35
CA ARG A 54 18.45 4.89 19.62
C ARG A 54 18.83 3.45 19.87
N TYR A 55 20.01 3.07 19.39
CA TYR A 55 20.63 1.77 19.65
C TYR A 55 22.09 1.92 20.09
N LEU A 56 22.61 0.94 20.77
CA LEU A 56 24.00 0.86 21.19
C LEU A 56 24.46 -0.60 21.20
N CYS A 57 25.58 -0.91 20.54
CA CYS A 57 26.23 -2.20 20.66
C CYS A 57 26.90 -2.34 22.04
N LEU A 58 26.75 -3.50 22.63
CA LEU A 58 27.28 -3.81 23.96
C LEU A 58 28.51 -4.75 23.85
N PRO A 59 29.65 -4.41 24.47
CA PRO A 59 30.83 -5.27 24.46
C PRO A 59 30.73 -6.36 25.54
N ASP A 60 31.44 -7.45 25.31
CA ASP A 60 31.85 -8.39 26.36
C ASP A 60 33.09 -7.93 27.12
N GLU A 61 33.64 -8.77 27.97
CA GLU A 61 34.86 -8.49 28.76
C GLU A 61 36.12 -8.35 27.88
N SER A 62 36.12 -8.92 26.67
CA SER A 62 37.20 -8.82 25.71
C SER A 62 37.10 -7.57 24.80
N GLY A 63 36.00 -6.85 24.90
CA GLY A 63 35.68 -5.71 24.06
C GLY A 63 35.01 -6.06 22.71
N GLN A 64 34.68 -7.34 22.50
CA GLN A 64 33.92 -7.76 21.30
C GLN A 64 32.42 -7.50 21.49
N ILE A 65 31.72 -7.24 20.39
CA ILE A 65 30.26 -7.05 20.42
C ILE A 65 29.60 -8.39 20.77
N CYS A 66 28.91 -8.44 21.90
CA CYS A 66 28.12 -9.59 22.34
C CYS A 66 26.61 -9.36 22.31
N GLY A 67 26.17 -8.13 22.06
CA GLY A 67 24.76 -7.76 21.98
C GLY A 67 24.57 -6.31 21.56
N ALA A 68 23.31 -5.91 21.48
CA ALA A 68 22.91 -4.51 21.30
C ALA A 68 21.63 -4.22 22.07
N VAL A 69 21.46 -2.97 22.49
CA VAL A 69 20.19 -2.45 23.01
C VAL A 69 19.57 -1.52 21.98
N VAL A 70 18.26 -1.63 21.81
CA VAL A 70 17.44 -0.69 21.05
C VAL A 70 16.33 -0.15 21.96
N ILE A 71 16.16 1.16 21.97
CA ILE A 71 15.13 1.83 22.77
C ILE A 71 13.87 1.98 21.95
N THR A 72 12.74 1.56 22.50
CA THR A 72 11.41 1.66 21.89
C THR A 72 10.44 2.43 22.79
N ASP A 73 9.40 2.99 22.16
CA ASP A 73 8.28 3.63 22.83
C ASP A 73 6.99 3.31 22.03
N THR A 74 6.14 4.25 21.81
CA THR A 74 4.85 4.07 21.13
C THR A 74 4.96 3.68 19.64
N ALA A 75 6.07 3.99 18.98
CA ALA A 75 6.29 3.72 17.56
C ALA A 75 7.22 2.52 17.29
N VAL A 76 7.02 1.41 18.03
CA VAL A 76 7.91 0.23 18.08
C VAL A 76 8.43 -0.21 16.71
N ILE A 77 7.55 -0.37 15.71
CA ILE A 77 7.89 -0.82 14.35
C ILE A 77 8.99 0.07 13.73
N TRP A 78 8.87 1.40 13.89
CA TRP A 78 9.79 2.36 13.28
C TRP A 78 11.08 2.53 14.07
N ASP A 79 11.03 2.39 15.41
CA ASP A 79 12.20 2.39 16.27
C ASP A 79 13.11 1.19 15.95
N ILE A 80 12.51 0.01 15.79
CA ILE A 80 13.20 -1.22 15.38
C ILE A 80 13.75 -1.12 13.97
N ALA A 81 12.98 -0.58 13.03
CA ALA A 81 13.39 -0.44 11.63
C ALA A 81 14.68 0.40 11.48
N GLY A 82 14.89 1.38 12.34
CA GLY A 82 16.12 2.17 12.40
C GLY A 82 17.34 1.31 12.77
N ALA A 83 17.21 0.49 13.80
CA ALA A 83 18.26 -0.42 14.27
C ALA A 83 18.57 -1.51 13.22
N ALA A 84 17.55 -2.08 12.59
CA ALA A 84 17.66 -3.15 11.59
C ALA A 84 18.56 -2.80 10.38
N THR A 85 18.81 -1.53 10.11
CA THR A 85 19.69 -1.09 9.02
C THR A 85 21.05 -0.59 9.47
N ALA A 86 21.20 -0.29 10.75
CA ALA A 86 22.36 0.40 11.30
C ALA A 86 23.25 -0.48 12.19
N LEU A 87 22.72 -1.58 12.70
CA LEU A 87 23.48 -2.56 13.47
C LEU A 87 24.53 -3.27 12.59
N PRO A 88 25.63 -3.78 13.18
CA PRO A 88 26.59 -4.62 12.49
C PRO A 88 25.95 -5.84 11.83
N LYS A 89 26.58 -6.31 10.73
CA LYS A 89 26.16 -7.50 9.99
C LYS A 89 26.34 -8.75 10.86
N ALA A 90 25.29 -9.12 11.55
CA ALA A 90 25.21 -10.29 12.42
C ALA A 90 23.77 -10.81 12.42
N ASP A 91 23.58 -11.97 13.04
CA ASP A 91 22.29 -12.55 13.33
C ASP A 91 21.90 -12.13 14.76
N TRP A 92 20.76 -11.45 14.92
CA TRP A 92 20.34 -10.81 16.16
C TRP A 92 19.14 -11.53 16.77
N ALA A 93 19.33 -12.12 17.95
CA ALA A 93 18.30 -12.81 18.72
C ALA A 93 17.58 -11.84 19.67
N PRO A 94 16.25 -11.63 19.55
CA PRO A 94 15.54 -10.66 20.37
C PRO A 94 15.38 -11.13 21.81
N ASP A 95 15.67 -10.24 22.76
CA ASP A 95 15.35 -10.35 24.18
C ASP A 95 14.32 -9.27 24.54
N LEU A 96 13.12 -9.71 24.89
CA LEU A 96 11.98 -8.85 25.23
C LEU A 96 11.76 -8.65 26.73
N SER A 97 12.71 -9.04 27.58
CA SER A 97 12.56 -8.97 29.04
C SER A 97 12.27 -7.55 29.56
N PHE A 98 12.63 -6.52 28.77
CA PHE A 98 12.42 -5.10 29.10
C PHE A 98 11.58 -4.37 28.03
N ALA A 99 10.89 -5.09 27.19
CA ALA A 99 10.26 -4.56 25.97
C ALA A 99 8.91 -3.84 26.20
N GLY A 100 8.38 -3.86 27.43
CA GLY A 100 7.08 -3.28 27.73
C GLY A 100 5.97 -3.89 26.87
N GLN A 101 5.37 -3.09 26.00
CA GLN A 101 4.29 -3.52 25.09
C GLN A 101 4.79 -4.04 23.74
N ALA A 102 6.09 -3.90 23.42
CA ALA A 102 6.64 -4.37 22.15
C ALA A 102 6.56 -5.89 22.01
N SER A 103 6.08 -6.36 20.86
CA SER A 103 5.92 -7.79 20.57
C SER A 103 6.91 -8.29 19.53
N LEU A 104 7.10 -9.62 19.45
CA LEU A 104 7.86 -10.24 18.35
C LEU A 104 7.27 -9.91 16.97
N ARG A 105 5.95 -9.75 16.90
CA ARG A 105 5.25 -9.34 15.66
C ARG A 105 5.73 -7.96 15.20
N ASP A 106 5.81 -6.98 16.10
CA ASP A 106 6.25 -5.62 15.78
C ASP A 106 7.72 -5.60 15.36
N LEU A 107 8.57 -6.37 16.05
CA LEU A 107 9.98 -6.51 15.70
C LEU A 107 10.15 -7.09 14.30
N GLN A 108 9.48 -8.20 14.01
CA GLN A 108 9.55 -8.87 12.72
C GLN A 108 9.08 -7.95 11.61
N LEU A 109 7.97 -7.24 11.81
CA LEU A 109 7.43 -6.29 10.86
C LEU A 109 8.41 -5.13 10.62
N GLY A 110 8.87 -4.46 11.68
CA GLY A 110 9.81 -3.34 11.57
C GLY A 110 11.13 -3.74 10.92
N TRP A 111 11.66 -4.93 11.30
CA TRP A 111 12.87 -5.47 10.71
C TRP A 111 12.72 -5.76 9.22
N GLY A 112 11.63 -6.47 8.83
CA GLY A 112 11.35 -6.82 7.45
C GLY A 112 11.13 -5.60 6.57
N LEU A 113 10.36 -4.60 7.04
CA LEU A 113 10.13 -3.36 6.30
C LEU A 113 11.43 -2.59 6.00
N ALA A 114 12.43 -2.70 6.88
CA ALA A 114 13.73 -2.06 6.74
C ALA A 114 14.66 -2.78 5.74
N GLN A 115 14.38 -4.03 5.39
CA GLN A 115 15.20 -4.80 4.44
C GLN A 115 15.02 -4.39 2.99
N TYR A 116 13.96 -3.64 2.67
CA TYR A 116 13.66 -3.24 1.30
C TYR A 116 14.75 -2.34 0.72
N ARG A 117 15.19 -2.67 -0.49
CA ARG A 117 16.11 -1.89 -1.31
C ARG A 117 15.69 -1.97 -2.77
N TYR A 118 15.44 -0.83 -3.38
CA TYR A 118 15.23 -0.75 -4.83
C TYR A 118 16.54 -0.37 -5.52
N ALA A 119 17.21 -1.33 -6.11
CA ALA A 119 18.47 -1.12 -6.80
C ALA A 119 18.63 -2.05 -8.02
N PRO A 120 17.70 -2.01 -9.02
CA PRO A 120 17.74 -2.96 -10.14
C PRO A 120 18.99 -2.84 -11.02
N HIS A 121 19.63 -1.67 -11.01
CA HIS A 121 20.79 -1.36 -11.88
C HIS A 121 22.11 -1.17 -11.11
N LYS A 122 22.14 -1.44 -9.78
CA LYS A 122 23.32 -1.31 -8.92
C LYS A 122 23.62 -2.63 -8.23
N GLN A 123 24.54 -3.43 -8.79
CA GLN A 123 24.88 -4.75 -8.26
C GLN A 123 25.38 -4.70 -6.80
N ASP A 124 26.25 -3.74 -6.48
CA ASP A 124 26.85 -3.62 -5.13
C ASP A 124 25.81 -3.39 -4.02
N ASP A 125 24.73 -2.64 -4.32
CA ASP A 125 23.68 -2.38 -3.34
C ASP A 125 22.74 -3.60 -3.13
N ARG A 126 22.65 -4.50 -4.11
CA ARG A 126 21.84 -5.73 -4.00
C ARG A 126 22.50 -6.79 -3.13
N GLU A 127 23.82 -6.86 -3.12
CA GLU A 127 24.61 -7.88 -2.41
C GLU A 127 24.94 -7.47 -0.96
N GLN A 128 24.61 -6.24 -0.57
CA GLN A 128 24.90 -5.77 0.77
C GLN A 128 24.08 -6.60 1.79
N ARG A 129 24.79 -7.48 2.52
CA ARG A 129 24.19 -8.23 3.63
C ARG A 129 23.81 -7.24 4.74
N LEU A 130 22.53 -7.18 5.05
CA LEU A 130 22.00 -6.43 6.19
C LEU A 130 22.00 -7.33 7.44
N PRO A 131 21.89 -6.75 8.64
CA PRO A 131 21.64 -7.51 9.85
C PRO A 131 20.39 -8.37 9.71
N LEU A 132 20.38 -9.59 10.27
CA LEU A 132 19.24 -10.48 10.23
C LEU A 132 18.64 -10.66 11.63
N LEU A 133 17.33 -10.80 11.71
CA LEU A 133 16.62 -11.13 12.96
C LEU A 133 16.54 -12.65 13.07
N ALA A 134 17.19 -13.20 14.12
CA ALA A 134 17.24 -14.64 14.36
C ALA A 134 16.06 -15.08 15.23
N LEU A 135 15.21 -15.95 14.67
CA LEU A 135 13.98 -16.45 15.30
C LEU A 135 13.90 -17.97 15.19
N THR A 136 13.22 -18.60 16.15
CA THR A 136 12.78 -20.00 15.98
C THR A 136 11.57 -20.03 15.06
N GLU A 137 11.30 -21.19 14.45
CA GLU A 137 10.11 -21.35 13.56
C GLU A 137 8.80 -20.97 14.25
N THR A 138 8.66 -21.30 15.54
CA THR A 138 7.46 -20.99 16.33
C THR A 138 7.30 -19.50 16.68
N GLN A 139 8.37 -18.71 16.54
CA GLN A 139 8.36 -17.27 16.77
C GLN A 139 8.01 -16.47 15.52
N ILE A 140 8.06 -17.08 14.35
CA ILE A 140 7.77 -16.40 13.08
C ILE A 140 6.27 -16.17 12.96
N SER A 141 5.87 -14.90 12.85
CA SER A 141 4.50 -14.51 12.57
C SER A 141 4.24 -14.56 11.05
N THR A 142 3.27 -15.38 10.65
CA THR A 142 2.83 -15.46 9.25
C THR A 142 2.27 -14.12 8.77
N ASP A 143 1.45 -13.46 9.60
CA ASP A 143 0.88 -12.14 9.27
C ASP A 143 1.96 -11.08 9.06
N SER A 144 2.98 -11.03 9.94
CA SER A 144 4.07 -10.07 9.76
C SER A 144 4.85 -10.32 8.48
N SER A 145 5.14 -11.58 8.15
CA SER A 145 5.78 -11.96 6.89
C SER A 145 4.93 -11.57 5.67
N ALA A 146 3.62 -11.82 5.74
CA ALA A 146 2.66 -11.48 4.70
C ALA A 146 2.56 -9.95 4.48
N LEU A 147 2.53 -9.18 5.56
CA LEU A 147 2.48 -7.70 5.49
C LEU A 147 3.79 -7.10 4.98
N VAL A 148 4.94 -7.71 5.31
CA VAL A 148 6.24 -7.33 4.74
C VAL A 148 6.24 -7.59 3.24
N LEU A 149 5.79 -8.78 2.79
CA LEU A 149 5.68 -9.12 1.37
C LEU A 149 4.77 -8.13 0.63
N GLY A 150 3.55 -7.90 1.12
CA GLY A 150 2.60 -6.97 0.50
C GLY A 150 3.15 -5.55 0.39
N THR A 151 3.84 -5.07 1.44
CA THR A 151 4.49 -3.74 1.42
C THR A 151 5.63 -3.69 0.40
N HIS A 152 6.44 -4.75 0.28
CA HIS A 152 7.54 -4.81 -0.69
C HIS A 152 7.01 -4.85 -2.12
N ILE A 153 5.91 -5.56 -2.39
CA ILE A 153 5.23 -5.56 -3.70
C ILE A 153 4.82 -4.14 -4.09
N VAL A 154 4.15 -3.42 -3.19
CA VAL A 154 3.76 -2.02 -3.46
C VAL A 154 4.99 -1.16 -3.78
N ARG A 155 6.02 -1.24 -2.95
CA ARG A 155 7.25 -0.47 -3.15
C ARG A 155 7.94 -0.82 -4.46
N GLU A 156 8.03 -2.09 -4.80
CA GLU A 156 8.70 -2.58 -6.02
C GLU A 156 7.97 -2.09 -7.27
N MET A 157 6.65 -2.27 -7.32
CA MET A 157 5.84 -1.82 -8.46
C MET A 157 5.89 -0.31 -8.64
N VAL A 158 5.72 0.47 -7.57
CA VAL A 158 5.71 1.95 -7.64
C VAL A 158 7.11 2.52 -7.95
N ASN A 159 8.19 1.86 -7.50
CA ASN A 159 9.54 2.30 -7.80
C ASN A 159 9.97 1.94 -9.22
N CYS A 160 9.38 0.92 -9.82
CA CYS A 160 9.70 0.51 -11.18
C CYS A 160 9.47 1.67 -12.17
N PRO A 161 10.40 1.93 -13.10
CA PRO A 161 10.20 2.94 -14.14
C PRO A 161 8.98 2.63 -15.02
N ALA A 162 8.25 3.67 -15.45
CA ALA A 162 7.01 3.51 -16.21
C ALA A 162 7.21 2.79 -17.56
N ASN A 163 8.39 2.90 -18.17
CA ASN A 163 8.72 2.15 -19.39
C ASN A 163 8.90 0.63 -19.17
N GLN A 164 8.88 0.17 -17.92
CA GLN A 164 8.87 -1.25 -17.54
C GLN A 164 7.55 -1.64 -16.85
N MET A 165 7.01 -0.76 -16.00
CA MET A 165 5.70 -0.93 -15.36
C MET A 165 4.60 -0.30 -16.22
N THR A 166 4.54 -0.70 -17.50
CA THR A 166 3.45 -0.40 -18.43
C THR A 166 2.15 -1.11 -18.01
N PRO A 167 1.00 -0.89 -18.67
CA PRO A 167 -0.17 -1.74 -18.44
C PRO A 167 0.11 -3.25 -18.56
N GLU A 168 1.01 -3.66 -19.45
CA GLU A 168 1.51 -5.05 -19.54
C GLU A 168 2.40 -5.44 -18.36
N GLY A 169 3.20 -4.52 -17.86
CA GLY A 169 4.01 -4.73 -16.66
C GLY A 169 3.15 -4.97 -15.42
N ILE A 170 2.03 -4.24 -15.29
CA ILE A 170 1.05 -4.43 -14.21
C ILE A 170 0.36 -5.80 -14.36
N GLU A 171 -0.02 -6.19 -15.59
CA GLU A 171 -0.56 -7.53 -15.85
C GLU A 171 0.46 -8.63 -15.50
N ALA A 172 1.72 -8.48 -15.90
CA ALA A 172 2.77 -9.44 -15.59
C ALA A 172 2.96 -9.62 -14.07
N ALA A 173 2.89 -8.52 -13.30
CA ALA A 173 2.93 -8.56 -11.84
C ALA A 173 1.72 -9.32 -11.24
N ALA A 174 0.53 -9.09 -11.77
CA ALA A 174 -0.67 -9.81 -11.33
C ALA A 174 -0.60 -11.31 -11.68
N ARG A 175 -0.05 -11.67 -12.85
CA ARG A 175 0.15 -13.08 -13.25
C ARG A 175 1.19 -13.79 -12.37
N GLU A 176 2.29 -13.12 -12.04
CA GLU A 176 3.31 -13.68 -11.13
C GLU A 176 2.68 -13.98 -9.75
N LEU A 177 1.86 -13.08 -9.22
CA LEU A 177 1.16 -13.31 -7.97
C LEU A 177 0.14 -14.44 -8.06
N ALA A 178 -0.66 -14.47 -9.14
CA ALA A 178 -1.66 -15.51 -9.37
C ALA A 178 -1.01 -16.90 -9.45
N GLU A 179 0.08 -17.05 -10.18
CA GLU A 179 0.84 -18.30 -10.27
C GLU A 179 1.37 -18.75 -8.90
N ALA A 180 1.98 -17.84 -8.15
CA ALA A 180 2.56 -18.16 -6.83
C ALA A 180 1.52 -18.57 -5.79
N CYS A 181 0.29 -18.04 -5.88
CA CYS A 181 -0.78 -18.28 -4.92
C CYS A 181 -1.88 -19.22 -5.45
N SER A 182 -1.71 -19.81 -6.65
CA SER A 182 -2.72 -20.66 -7.30
C SER A 182 -4.07 -19.93 -7.46
N ALA A 183 -4.05 -18.66 -7.82
CA ALA A 183 -5.22 -17.85 -8.10
C ALA A 183 -5.55 -17.89 -9.60
N GLU A 184 -6.83 -17.72 -9.92
CA GLU A 184 -7.25 -17.53 -11.32
C GLU A 184 -6.97 -16.10 -11.76
N ILE A 185 -6.59 -15.90 -13.04
CA ILE A 185 -6.42 -14.59 -13.64
C ILE A 185 -7.11 -14.52 -15.00
N LYS A 186 -7.86 -13.44 -15.20
CA LYS A 186 -8.53 -13.09 -16.45
C LYS A 186 -8.14 -11.68 -16.86
N VAL A 187 -7.93 -11.47 -18.16
CA VAL A 187 -7.57 -10.16 -18.69
C VAL A 187 -8.41 -9.86 -19.91
N VAL A 188 -9.01 -8.67 -19.92
CA VAL A 188 -9.73 -8.14 -21.10
C VAL A 188 -8.93 -6.97 -21.66
N SER A 189 -8.53 -7.06 -22.92
CA SER A 189 -7.71 -6.05 -23.62
C SER A 189 -7.99 -6.06 -25.14
N GLY A 190 -7.36 -5.14 -25.87
CA GLY A 190 -7.47 -5.07 -27.33
C GLY A 190 -8.90 -4.78 -27.79
N GLU A 191 -9.38 -5.51 -28.81
CA GLU A 191 -10.67 -5.26 -29.47
C GLU A 191 -11.89 -5.52 -28.58
N ALA A 192 -11.75 -6.35 -27.52
CA ALA A 192 -12.84 -6.64 -26.60
C ALA A 192 -13.01 -5.54 -25.52
N LEU A 193 -11.99 -4.73 -25.29
CA LEU A 193 -12.02 -3.77 -24.18
C LEU A 193 -13.02 -2.63 -24.36
N PRO A 194 -13.23 -2.04 -25.57
CA PRO A 194 -14.20 -0.97 -25.75
C PRO A 194 -15.63 -1.34 -25.36
N ASP A 195 -16.04 -2.57 -25.60
CA ASP A 195 -17.37 -3.08 -25.23
C ASP A 195 -17.47 -3.45 -23.76
N HIS A 196 -16.36 -3.88 -23.16
CA HIS A 196 -16.30 -4.31 -21.77
C HIS A 196 -16.08 -3.12 -20.81
N ALA A 197 -15.10 -2.26 -21.10
CA ALA A 197 -14.70 -1.14 -20.23
C ALA A 197 -14.41 0.11 -21.09
N PRO A 198 -15.46 0.78 -21.59
CA PRO A 198 -15.33 1.87 -22.55
C PRO A 198 -14.57 3.09 -22.02
N ALA A 199 -14.77 3.48 -20.76
CA ALA A 199 -14.04 4.60 -20.17
C ALA A 199 -12.55 4.28 -19.98
N LEU A 200 -12.22 3.07 -19.53
CA LEU A 200 -10.84 2.59 -19.47
C LEU A 200 -10.17 2.58 -20.84
N HIS A 201 -10.89 2.12 -21.87
CA HIS A 201 -10.42 2.15 -23.26
C HIS A 201 -10.09 3.57 -23.70
N ILE A 202 -11.02 4.52 -23.53
CA ILE A 202 -10.86 5.91 -23.94
C ILE A 202 -9.66 6.59 -23.27
N VAL A 203 -9.45 6.36 -21.97
CA VAL A 203 -8.30 6.91 -21.24
C VAL A 203 -6.99 6.37 -21.81
N GLY A 204 -6.90 5.05 -22.04
CA GLY A 204 -5.63 4.40 -22.38
C GLY A 204 -5.32 4.28 -23.88
N ARG A 205 -6.28 4.55 -24.79
CA ARG A 205 -6.09 4.34 -26.24
C ARG A 205 -5.03 5.23 -26.88
N ALA A 206 -4.61 6.28 -26.20
CA ALA A 206 -3.59 7.20 -26.69
C ALA A 206 -2.16 6.67 -26.54
N ALA A 207 -1.96 5.68 -25.68
CA ALA A 207 -0.65 5.08 -25.39
C ALA A 207 -0.25 4.01 -26.42
N GLU A 208 1.05 3.74 -26.52
CA GLU A 208 1.59 2.65 -27.34
C GLU A 208 1.17 1.28 -26.81
N VAL A 209 1.26 1.10 -25.48
CA VAL A 209 0.80 -0.12 -24.81
C VAL A 209 -0.64 0.08 -24.37
N GLY A 210 -1.56 -0.65 -25.00
CA GLY A 210 -3.01 -0.51 -24.81
C GLY A 210 -3.48 -0.84 -23.40
N PRO A 211 -4.62 -0.25 -22.99
CA PRO A 211 -5.23 -0.47 -21.69
C PRO A 211 -5.79 -1.89 -21.54
N ARG A 212 -5.98 -2.31 -20.28
CA ARG A 212 -6.53 -3.63 -19.93
C ARG A 212 -7.22 -3.65 -18.59
N MET A 213 -8.28 -4.44 -18.50
CA MET A 213 -8.91 -4.82 -17.25
C MET A 213 -8.32 -6.15 -16.81
N ILE A 214 -7.71 -6.18 -15.63
CA ILE A 214 -7.08 -7.38 -15.05
C ILE A 214 -7.93 -7.81 -13.87
N GLU A 215 -8.31 -9.08 -13.83
CA GLU A 215 -9.07 -9.67 -12.76
C GLU A 215 -8.34 -10.88 -12.19
N LEU A 216 -8.23 -10.96 -10.84
CA LEU A 216 -7.66 -12.08 -10.11
C LEU A 216 -8.70 -12.58 -9.11
N ASN A 217 -8.89 -13.89 -9.06
CA ASN A 217 -9.84 -14.56 -8.15
C ASN A 217 -9.12 -15.61 -7.31
N TRP A 218 -9.38 -15.62 -6.00
CA TRP A 218 -8.77 -16.55 -5.07
C TRP A 218 -9.72 -16.91 -3.91
N GLY A 219 -9.64 -18.15 -3.45
CA GLY A 219 -10.38 -18.67 -2.30
C GLY A 219 -11.83 -19.05 -2.64
N GLU A 220 -12.31 -20.12 -2.01
CA GLU A 220 -13.62 -20.71 -2.29
C GLU A 220 -14.62 -20.50 -1.15
N ALA A 221 -14.15 -20.11 0.04
CA ALA A 221 -14.95 -20.05 1.26
C ALA A 221 -14.73 -18.74 2.03
N GLY A 222 -15.67 -18.38 2.89
CA GLY A 222 -15.65 -17.15 3.70
C GLY A 222 -16.36 -15.97 3.02
N PRO A 223 -16.26 -14.76 3.59
CA PRO A 223 -16.91 -13.57 3.06
C PRO A 223 -16.33 -13.19 1.69
N ALA A 224 -17.19 -12.68 0.81
CA ALA A 224 -16.77 -12.13 -0.47
C ALA A 224 -16.15 -10.74 -0.28
N ILE A 225 -14.90 -10.58 -0.69
CA ILE A 225 -14.14 -9.33 -0.62
C ILE A 225 -13.72 -8.95 -2.03
N THR A 226 -14.04 -7.72 -2.42
CA THR A 226 -13.59 -7.21 -3.73
C THR A 226 -12.67 -6.01 -3.53
N LEU A 227 -11.51 -6.06 -4.19
CA LEU A 227 -10.51 -5.00 -4.22
C LEU A 227 -10.46 -4.41 -5.63
N VAL A 228 -10.45 -3.09 -5.74
CA VAL A 228 -10.35 -2.39 -7.03
C VAL A 228 -9.16 -1.43 -7.00
N GLY A 229 -8.31 -1.46 -8.02
CA GLY A 229 -7.09 -0.67 -8.09
C GLY A 229 -7.00 0.23 -9.32
N LYS A 230 -6.74 1.54 -9.12
CA LYS A 230 -6.30 2.43 -10.19
C LYS A 230 -4.90 2.02 -10.65
N GLY A 231 -4.77 1.70 -11.94
CA GLY A 231 -3.52 1.23 -12.55
C GLY A 231 -2.99 2.15 -13.64
N ILE A 232 -2.92 3.47 -13.41
CA ILE A 232 -2.36 4.41 -14.39
C ILE A 232 -0.83 4.34 -14.34
N SER A 233 -0.24 3.62 -15.29
CA SER A 233 1.21 3.31 -15.33
C SER A 233 2.08 4.55 -15.38
N PHE A 234 1.61 5.60 -16.10
CA PHE A 234 2.15 6.95 -16.08
C PHE A 234 1.04 7.95 -16.41
N ASP A 235 1.02 9.07 -15.69
CA ASP A 235 0.04 10.12 -15.89
C ASP A 235 0.71 11.44 -16.34
N SER A 236 0.57 11.74 -17.64
CA SER A 236 1.01 13.01 -18.22
C SER A 236 0.02 14.15 -17.96
N GLY A 237 -1.19 13.84 -17.51
CA GLY A 237 -2.36 14.73 -17.50
C GLY A 237 -3.19 14.69 -18.78
N GLY A 238 -2.72 13.99 -19.81
CA GLY A 238 -3.33 14.05 -21.14
C GLY A 238 -3.16 15.41 -21.78
N LEU A 239 -4.18 15.93 -22.47
CA LEU A 239 -4.11 17.25 -23.10
C LEU A 239 -4.09 18.40 -22.08
N ASP A 240 -4.63 18.22 -20.88
CA ASP A 240 -4.45 19.12 -19.73
C ASP A 240 -3.12 18.80 -19.03
N ILE A 241 -2.02 18.93 -19.77
CA ILE A 241 -0.68 18.46 -19.41
C ILE A 241 -0.19 19.01 -18.08
N LYS A 242 0.32 18.12 -17.23
CA LYS A 242 0.88 18.48 -15.93
C LYS A 242 2.11 19.37 -16.05
N PRO A 243 2.30 20.32 -15.13
CA PRO A 243 3.60 20.99 -14.96
C PRO A 243 4.71 19.98 -14.71
N SER A 244 5.92 20.19 -15.26
CA SER A 244 7.05 19.27 -15.20
C SER A 244 7.32 18.70 -13.80
N LYS A 245 7.33 19.56 -12.76
CA LYS A 245 7.56 19.14 -11.38
C LYS A 245 6.45 18.23 -10.82
N ALA A 246 5.21 18.42 -11.24
CA ALA A 246 4.10 17.57 -10.84
C ALA A 246 4.14 16.22 -11.55
N MET A 247 4.63 16.21 -12.80
CA MET A 247 4.75 15.01 -13.64
C MET A 247 5.91 14.09 -13.20
N GLU A 248 6.96 14.63 -12.59
CA GLU A 248 8.24 13.94 -12.30
C GLU A 248 8.07 12.57 -11.63
N ILE A 249 7.11 12.44 -10.72
CA ILE A 249 6.89 11.20 -9.97
C ILE A 249 5.64 10.43 -10.42
N MET A 250 5.05 10.75 -11.57
CA MET A 250 3.78 10.17 -12.01
C MET A 250 3.85 8.69 -12.44
N LYS A 251 5.03 8.07 -12.43
CA LYS A 251 5.15 6.60 -12.41
C LYS A 251 4.50 5.95 -11.19
N LYS A 252 4.21 6.72 -10.13
CA LYS A 252 3.51 6.27 -8.93
C LYS A 252 2.00 6.12 -9.13
N ASP A 253 1.47 6.54 -10.26
CA ASP A 253 0.02 6.70 -10.44
C ASP A 253 -0.72 5.37 -10.64
N MET A 254 0.01 4.29 -10.72
CA MET A 254 -0.46 2.91 -10.59
C MET A 254 -0.40 2.40 -9.14
N GLY A 255 -0.22 3.29 -8.17
CA GLY A 255 -0.15 2.96 -6.75
C GLY A 255 -1.40 2.26 -6.22
N GLY A 256 -2.58 2.56 -6.78
CA GLY A 256 -3.82 1.83 -6.46
C GLY A 256 -3.73 0.34 -6.82
N ALA A 257 -3.31 0.02 -8.03
CA ALA A 257 -3.07 -1.36 -8.49
C ALA A 257 -2.02 -2.07 -7.62
N ALA A 258 -0.92 -1.37 -7.28
CA ALA A 258 0.11 -1.92 -6.43
C ALA A 258 -0.42 -2.26 -5.02
N HIS A 259 -1.27 -1.39 -4.43
CA HIS A 259 -1.86 -1.65 -3.11
C HIS A 259 -2.79 -2.85 -3.11
N VAL A 260 -3.69 -2.97 -4.09
CA VAL A 260 -4.62 -4.10 -4.13
C VAL A 260 -3.90 -5.42 -4.38
N LEU A 261 -2.83 -5.45 -5.18
CA LEU A 261 -1.98 -6.64 -5.33
C LEU A 261 -1.18 -6.93 -4.06
N GLY A 262 -0.67 -5.91 -3.38
CA GLY A 262 0.02 -6.07 -2.10
C GLY A 262 -0.89 -6.60 -0.99
N ILE A 263 -2.13 -6.11 -0.90
CA ILE A 263 -3.15 -6.61 0.04
C ILE A 263 -3.53 -8.04 -0.31
N ALA A 264 -3.77 -8.33 -1.59
CA ALA A 264 -4.09 -9.69 -2.07
C ALA A 264 -2.97 -10.68 -1.71
N ALA A 265 -1.72 -10.33 -1.98
CA ALA A 265 -0.56 -11.13 -1.60
C ALA A 265 -0.50 -11.39 -0.09
N ALA A 266 -0.77 -10.36 0.73
CA ALA A 266 -0.78 -10.51 2.17
C ALA A 266 -1.91 -11.45 2.65
N LEU A 267 -3.14 -11.27 2.14
CA LEU A 267 -4.29 -12.13 2.48
C LEU A 267 -4.06 -13.58 2.09
N MET A 268 -3.57 -13.82 0.87
CA MET A 268 -3.29 -15.16 0.36
C MET A 268 -2.15 -15.84 1.13
N THR A 269 -1.06 -15.12 1.41
CA THR A 269 0.08 -15.65 2.18
C THR A 269 -0.27 -15.94 3.63
N ALA A 270 -1.10 -15.10 4.25
CA ALA A 270 -1.59 -15.33 5.62
C ALA A 270 -2.69 -16.42 5.68
N GLY A 271 -3.22 -16.87 4.54
CA GLY A 271 -4.27 -17.90 4.48
C GLY A 271 -5.60 -17.40 5.04
N VAL A 272 -5.91 -16.10 4.87
CA VAL A 272 -7.18 -15.52 5.33
C VAL A 272 -8.34 -16.13 4.57
N LYS A 273 -9.31 -16.70 5.28
CA LYS A 273 -10.45 -17.38 4.67
C LYS A 273 -11.46 -16.40 4.11
N CYS A 274 -11.29 -16.01 2.85
CA CYS A 274 -12.21 -15.15 2.11
C CYS A 274 -12.30 -15.58 0.64
N ARG A 275 -13.36 -15.16 -0.03
CA ARG A 275 -13.48 -15.22 -1.50
C ARG A 275 -13.01 -13.86 -2.03
N LEU A 276 -11.77 -13.82 -2.47
CA LEU A 276 -11.11 -12.59 -2.89
C LEU A 276 -11.23 -12.40 -4.41
N ARG A 277 -11.73 -11.24 -4.82
CA ARG A 277 -11.71 -10.75 -6.20
C ARG A 277 -10.92 -9.45 -6.26
N VAL A 278 -9.98 -9.33 -7.20
CA VAL A 278 -9.19 -8.13 -7.42
C VAL A 278 -9.42 -7.67 -8.86
N LEU A 279 -9.81 -6.41 -9.04
CA LEU A 279 -9.97 -5.77 -10.34
C LEU A 279 -8.98 -4.61 -10.48
N ILE A 280 -8.24 -4.57 -11.59
CA ILE A 280 -7.27 -3.52 -11.87
C ILE A 280 -7.56 -2.92 -13.23
N ALA A 281 -7.85 -1.62 -13.25
CA ALA A 281 -7.97 -0.84 -14.47
C ALA A 281 -6.61 -0.26 -14.85
N ALA A 282 -5.87 -0.98 -15.72
CA ALA A 282 -4.53 -0.61 -16.14
C ALA A 282 -4.52 0.16 -17.44
N ALA A 283 -3.96 1.38 -17.44
CA ALA A 283 -3.84 2.26 -18.60
C ALA A 283 -2.63 3.19 -18.46
N GLU A 284 -2.29 3.92 -19.51
CA GLU A 284 -1.41 5.08 -19.47
C GLU A 284 -2.16 6.30 -19.99
N ASN A 285 -2.13 7.42 -19.27
CA ASN A 285 -2.68 8.69 -19.72
C ASN A 285 -1.64 9.43 -20.58
N ALA A 286 -1.59 9.06 -21.86
CA ALA A 286 -0.62 9.56 -22.81
C ALA A 286 -1.20 10.63 -23.76
N ILE A 287 -0.32 11.34 -24.44
CA ILE A 287 -0.68 12.37 -25.43
C ILE A 287 -0.42 11.84 -26.84
N SER A 288 -1.49 11.75 -27.64
CA SER A 288 -1.41 11.41 -29.05
C SER A 288 -2.62 11.99 -29.83
N ALA A 289 -2.72 11.68 -31.08
CA ALA A 289 -3.90 12.02 -31.89
C ALA A 289 -5.20 11.34 -31.41
N GLN A 290 -5.10 10.33 -30.56
CA GLN A 290 -6.23 9.58 -30.03
C GLN A 290 -6.61 9.98 -28.59
N SER A 291 -5.93 10.95 -27.99
CA SER A 291 -6.23 11.42 -26.63
C SER A 291 -7.65 11.93 -26.49
N MET A 292 -8.27 11.67 -25.34
CA MET A 292 -9.52 12.32 -24.96
C MET A 292 -9.30 13.83 -24.77
N ARG A 293 -10.35 14.61 -24.98
CA ARG A 293 -10.32 16.08 -24.92
C ARG A 293 -11.27 16.59 -23.84
N PRO A 294 -11.00 17.74 -23.26
CA PRO A 294 -12.01 18.43 -22.47
C PRO A 294 -13.34 18.58 -23.28
N LEU A 295 -14.45 18.31 -22.60
CA LEU A 295 -15.82 18.30 -23.13
C LEU A 295 -16.14 17.12 -24.06
N ASP A 296 -15.26 16.17 -24.29
CA ASP A 296 -15.66 14.89 -24.86
C ASP A 296 -16.67 14.20 -23.91
N VAL A 297 -17.68 13.57 -24.46
CA VAL A 297 -18.62 12.73 -23.70
C VAL A 297 -18.24 11.28 -23.95
N ILE A 298 -17.98 10.56 -22.90
CA ILE A 298 -17.55 9.15 -22.94
C ILE A 298 -18.57 8.24 -22.27
N ASP A 299 -18.73 7.06 -22.82
CA ASP A 299 -19.55 6.02 -22.20
C ASP A 299 -18.80 5.32 -21.08
N THR A 300 -19.52 4.74 -20.13
CA THR A 300 -19.00 3.86 -19.08
C THR A 300 -19.70 2.51 -19.15
N ALA A 301 -19.11 1.48 -18.56
CA ALA A 301 -19.72 0.14 -18.46
C ALA A 301 -21.10 0.18 -17.79
N ALA A 302 -21.35 1.16 -16.92
CA ALA A 302 -22.63 1.39 -16.26
C ALA A 302 -23.71 2.00 -17.18
N GLY A 303 -23.38 2.36 -18.42
CA GLY A 303 -24.28 3.10 -19.33
C GLY A 303 -24.51 4.55 -18.91
N ILE A 304 -23.72 5.10 -18.01
CA ILE A 304 -23.78 6.51 -17.59
C ILE A 304 -22.79 7.29 -18.44
N PRO A 305 -23.26 8.21 -19.33
CA PRO A 305 -22.36 9.06 -20.10
C PRO A 305 -21.69 10.10 -19.19
N VAL A 306 -20.37 10.28 -19.36
CA VAL A 306 -19.56 11.20 -18.56
C VAL A 306 -18.92 12.26 -19.46
N GLU A 307 -19.13 13.52 -19.14
CA GLU A 307 -18.43 14.64 -19.76
C GLU A 307 -17.05 14.80 -19.12
N VAL A 308 -16.00 14.82 -19.94
CA VAL A 308 -14.60 15.00 -19.50
C VAL A 308 -14.38 16.47 -19.16
N GLY A 309 -14.38 16.82 -17.89
CA GLY A 309 -14.12 18.21 -17.45
C GLY A 309 -12.64 18.57 -17.45
N ASN A 310 -11.76 17.58 -17.23
CA ASN A 310 -10.30 17.72 -17.25
C ASN A 310 -9.69 16.35 -17.55
N THR A 311 -8.78 16.27 -18.51
CA THR A 311 -8.11 15.01 -18.90
C THR A 311 -7.13 14.49 -17.84
N ASP A 312 -6.72 15.32 -16.87
CA ASP A 312 -5.94 14.96 -15.67
C ASP A 312 -6.81 14.38 -14.53
N ALA A 313 -8.08 14.11 -14.80
CA ALA A 313 -9.01 13.42 -13.91
C ALA A 313 -9.38 12.02 -14.46
N GLU A 314 -8.46 11.35 -15.11
CA GLU A 314 -8.57 10.05 -15.78
C GLU A 314 -8.79 8.90 -14.82
N GLY A 315 -8.21 8.97 -13.62
CA GLY A 315 -8.23 7.89 -12.63
C GLY A 315 -9.65 7.49 -12.22
N ARG A 316 -10.54 8.45 -12.02
CA ARG A 316 -11.93 8.17 -11.68
C ARG A 316 -12.72 7.57 -12.84
N LEU A 317 -12.32 7.87 -14.09
CA LEU A 317 -12.93 7.30 -15.29
C LEU A 317 -12.61 5.81 -15.43
N VAL A 318 -11.35 5.43 -15.27
CA VAL A 318 -10.96 4.02 -15.31
C VAL A 318 -11.53 3.22 -14.13
N LEU A 319 -11.67 3.85 -12.96
CA LEU A 319 -12.29 3.23 -11.78
C LEU A 319 -13.81 3.07 -11.96
N ALA A 320 -14.49 3.94 -12.71
CA ALA A 320 -15.93 3.84 -12.96
C ALA A 320 -16.30 2.46 -13.56
N ASP A 321 -15.58 2.03 -14.58
CA ASP A 321 -15.82 0.73 -15.20
C ASP A 321 -15.45 -0.44 -14.24
N ALA A 322 -14.31 -0.35 -13.58
CA ALA A 322 -13.88 -1.40 -12.66
C ALA A 322 -14.83 -1.57 -11.46
N LEU A 323 -15.35 -0.47 -10.91
CA LEU A 323 -16.32 -0.50 -9.80
C LEU A 323 -17.68 -1.06 -10.27
N TYR A 324 -18.10 -0.73 -11.50
CA TYR A 324 -19.30 -1.32 -12.07
C TYR A 324 -19.16 -2.85 -12.19
N HIS A 325 -18.07 -3.34 -12.78
CA HIS A 325 -17.80 -4.77 -12.90
C HIS A 325 -17.63 -5.48 -11.54
N ALA A 326 -17.13 -4.77 -10.55
CA ALA A 326 -17.02 -5.31 -9.17
C ALA A 326 -18.37 -5.73 -8.58
N LEU A 327 -19.47 -5.17 -9.05
CA LEU A 327 -20.82 -5.36 -8.49
C LEU A 327 -21.82 -6.04 -9.44
N HIS A 328 -21.57 -6.00 -10.75
CA HIS A 328 -22.60 -6.38 -11.74
C HIS A 328 -22.20 -7.54 -12.65
N ASP A 329 -20.97 -8.07 -12.55
CA ASP A 329 -20.59 -9.23 -13.34
C ASP A 329 -21.27 -10.51 -12.81
N ASP A 330 -21.83 -11.27 -13.76
CA ASP A 330 -22.44 -12.55 -13.46
C ASP A 330 -21.43 -13.58 -12.95
N GLY A 331 -21.87 -14.41 -12.03
CA GLY A 331 -21.08 -15.53 -11.49
C GLY A 331 -20.23 -15.16 -10.25
N TYR A 332 -20.23 -13.91 -9.83
CA TYR A 332 -19.55 -13.47 -8.62
C TYR A 332 -20.55 -13.16 -7.50
N PRO A 333 -20.23 -13.51 -6.24
CA PRO A 333 -21.08 -13.13 -5.12
C PRO A 333 -20.98 -11.62 -4.86
N GLU A 334 -22.09 -11.02 -4.44
CA GLU A 334 -22.08 -9.65 -3.95
C GLU A 334 -21.06 -9.50 -2.81
N PRO A 335 -20.14 -8.53 -2.89
CA PRO A 335 -19.12 -8.36 -1.87
C PRO A 335 -19.72 -7.85 -0.55
N VAL A 336 -19.35 -8.49 0.56
CA VAL A 336 -19.64 -7.95 1.90
C VAL A 336 -18.81 -6.70 2.20
N PHE A 337 -17.69 -6.55 1.49
CA PHE A 337 -16.85 -5.37 1.52
C PHE A 337 -16.18 -5.14 0.16
N LEU A 338 -16.37 -3.93 -0.37
CA LEU A 338 -15.72 -3.42 -1.58
C LEU A 338 -14.76 -2.31 -1.18
N LEU A 339 -13.49 -2.46 -1.55
CA LEU A 339 -12.44 -1.49 -1.25
C LEU A 339 -11.73 -1.08 -2.53
N ASP A 340 -11.66 0.22 -2.80
CA ASP A 340 -10.79 0.68 -3.87
C ASP A 340 -9.65 1.56 -3.37
N PHE A 341 -8.52 1.46 -4.08
CA PHE A 341 -7.33 2.27 -3.88
C PHE A 341 -6.99 3.06 -5.13
N ALA A 342 -6.74 4.34 -4.96
CA ALA A 342 -6.28 5.18 -6.04
C ALA A 342 -5.34 6.28 -5.56
N THR A 343 -4.39 6.66 -6.41
CA THR A 343 -3.61 7.88 -6.31
C THR A 343 -4.40 9.00 -6.98
N LEU A 344 -5.59 9.31 -6.42
CA LEU A 344 -6.65 9.96 -7.17
C LEU A 344 -6.53 11.47 -7.22
N THR A 345 -6.31 12.14 -6.06
CA THR A 345 -6.40 13.59 -6.02
C THR A 345 -5.23 14.30 -5.36
N GLY A 346 -4.87 15.46 -5.91
CA GLY A 346 -4.03 16.43 -5.22
C GLY A 346 -4.71 17.02 -3.98
N ALA A 347 -6.04 17.10 -4.00
CA ALA A 347 -6.84 17.68 -2.93
C ALA A 347 -6.75 16.88 -1.61
N ALA A 348 -6.73 15.55 -1.68
CA ALA A 348 -6.51 14.70 -0.49
C ALA A 348 -5.16 15.00 0.16
N ARG A 349 -4.10 15.16 -0.64
CA ARG A 349 -2.76 15.50 -0.15
C ARG A 349 -2.67 16.90 0.46
N ILE A 350 -3.43 17.85 -0.06
CA ILE A 350 -3.51 19.21 0.53
C ILE A 350 -4.24 19.14 1.87
N ALA A 351 -5.27 18.32 1.99
CA ALA A 351 -6.05 18.19 3.23
C ALA A 351 -5.29 17.46 4.34
N LEU A 352 -4.64 16.32 4.03
CA LEU A 352 -4.09 15.38 5.03
C LEU A 352 -2.56 15.21 4.95
N GLY A 353 -1.90 15.86 4.01
CA GLY A 353 -0.47 15.67 3.77
C GLY A 353 -0.19 14.44 2.91
N THR A 354 1.08 14.03 2.86
CA THR A 354 1.55 12.96 1.97
C THR A 354 1.71 11.60 2.67
N GLU A 355 1.41 11.54 3.97
CA GLU A 355 1.68 10.35 4.81
C GLU A 355 0.41 9.71 5.38
N CYS A 356 -0.71 10.42 5.34
CA CYS A 356 -2.00 9.95 5.83
C CYS A 356 -2.99 9.91 4.67
N PRO A 357 -3.36 8.73 4.16
CA PRO A 357 -4.36 8.59 3.12
C PRO A 357 -5.74 9.09 3.54
N ALA A 358 -6.49 9.64 2.58
CA ALA A 358 -7.89 9.97 2.79
C ALA A 358 -8.75 8.72 2.60
N LEU A 359 -9.58 8.43 3.60
CA LEU A 359 -10.56 7.35 3.59
C LEU A 359 -11.95 7.94 3.37
N PHE A 360 -12.74 7.33 2.50
CA PHE A 360 -14.17 7.60 2.33
C PHE A 360 -14.94 6.30 2.45
N CYS A 361 -16.06 6.30 3.17
CA CYS A 361 -16.87 5.10 3.41
C CYS A 361 -18.35 5.39 3.34
N ASN A 362 -19.12 4.44 2.80
CA ASN A 362 -20.60 4.47 2.87
C ASN A 362 -21.11 4.19 4.29
N ARG A 363 -20.36 3.42 5.10
CA ARG A 363 -20.75 3.03 6.47
C ARG A 363 -19.82 3.65 7.51
N THR A 364 -20.40 4.29 8.49
CA THR A 364 -19.66 4.96 9.58
C THR A 364 -18.81 3.98 10.39
N GLU A 365 -19.35 2.80 10.69
CA GLU A 365 -18.67 1.77 11.49
C GLU A 365 -17.41 1.26 10.78
N THR A 366 -17.47 1.08 9.46
CA THR A 366 -16.30 0.72 8.63
C THR A 366 -15.20 1.75 8.76
N GLY A 367 -15.53 3.02 8.57
CA GLY A 367 -14.57 4.12 8.68
C GLY A 367 -13.93 4.23 10.07
N GLN A 368 -14.75 4.16 11.13
CA GLN A 368 -14.25 4.20 12.51
C GLN A 368 -13.33 3.03 12.84
N THR A 369 -13.73 1.81 12.44
CA THR A 369 -12.91 0.60 12.65
C THR A 369 -11.58 0.69 11.92
N MET A 370 -11.58 1.10 10.64
CA MET A 370 -10.36 1.26 9.87
C MET A 370 -9.43 2.33 10.46
N MET A 371 -9.95 3.47 10.93
CA MET A 371 -9.13 4.49 11.59
C MET A 371 -8.50 3.97 12.90
N THR A 372 -9.25 3.21 13.70
CA THR A 372 -8.74 2.61 14.93
C THR A 372 -7.63 1.61 14.65
N LEU A 373 -7.88 0.64 13.75
CA LEU A 373 -6.87 -0.34 13.33
C LEU A 373 -5.63 0.34 12.73
N GLY A 374 -5.82 1.40 11.94
CA GLY A 374 -4.71 2.15 11.35
C GLY A 374 -3.82 2.82 12.38
N ALA A 375 -4.40 3.35 13.45
CA ALA A 375 -3.64 3.93 14.56
C ALA A 375 -2.85 2.85 15.33
N GLU A 376 -3.48 1.70 15.63
CA GLU A 376 -2.87 0.57 16.34
C GLU A 376 -1.73 -0.08 15.54
N LEU A 377 -1.86 -0.14 14.21
CA LEU A 377 -0.90 -0.78 13.31
C LEU A 377 0.14 0.19 12.71
N HIS A 378 0.18 1.44 13.19
CA HIS A 378 1.07 2.49 12.66
C HIS A 378 0.97 2.69 11.14
N ASP A 379 -0.25 2.50 10.60
CA ASP A 379 -0.59 2.66 9.18
C ASP A 379 -1.88 3.48 9.04
N PRO A 380 -1.88 4.74 9.50
CA PRO A 380 -3.08 5.53 9.67
C PRO A 380 -3.78 5.80 8.33
N VAL A 381 -5.11 5.85 8.41
CA VAL A 381 -6.00 6.44 7.41
C VAL A 381 -6.90 7.44 8.10
N TRP A 382 -7.39 8.45 7.40
CA TRP A 382 -8.27 9.46 8.00
C TRP A 382 -9.52 9.66 7.18
N GLN A 383 -10.67 9.47 7.80
CA GLN A 383 -11.96 9.58 7.12
C GLN A 383 -12.33 11.03 6.81
N LEU A 384 -12.54 11.31 5.53
CA LEU A 384 -13.20 12.51 5.03
C LEU A 384 -14.68 12.21 4.70
N PRO A 385 -15.58 13.22 4.76
CA PRO A 385 -17.00 12.99 4.57
C PRO A 385 -17.36 12.80 3.09
N LEU A 386 -18.30 11.91 2.81
CA LEU A 386 -19.08 11.91 1.57
C LEU A 386 -20.18 12.97 1.70
N PHE A 387 -19.84 14.25 1.54
CA PHE A 387 -20.75 15.37 1.78
C PHE A 387 -21.79 15.50 0.67
N GLU A 388 -22.98 14.97 0.94
CA GLU A 388 -24.10 14.82 -0.01
C GLU A 388 -24.44 16.09 -0.80
N ALA A 389 -24.35 17.25 -0.16
CA ALA A 389 -24.68 18.52 -0.83
C ALA A 389 -23.74 18.83 -2.03
N TYR A 390 -22.54 18.20 -2.10
CA TYR A 390 -21.62 18.37 -3.21
C TYR A 390 -21.95 17.49 -4.42
N ASP A 391 -22.86 16.54 -4.28
CA ASP A 391 -23.31 15.68 -5.37
C ASP A 391 -23.85 16.48 -6.57
N ARG A 392 -24.52 17.62 -6.28
CA ARG A 392 -25.00 18.56 -7.32
C ARG A 392 -23.87 19.13 -8.21
N HIS A 393 -22.64 19.14 -7.73
CA HIS A 393 -21.49 19.64 -8.51
C HIS A 393 -21.10 18.68 -9.63
N LEU A 394 -21.51 17.43 -9.55
CA LEU A 394 -21.20 16.41 -10.56
C LEU A 394 -22.17 16.43 -11.75
N ASP A 395 -23.24 17.23 -11.71
CA ASP A 395 -24.16 17.34 -12.81
C ASP A 395 -23.48 18.02 -14.01
N ALA A 396 -23.56 17.43 -15.18
CA ALA A 396 -23.01 17.95 -16.42
C ALA A 396 -24.12 18.60 -17.30
N GLY A 397 -23.72 19.59 -18.08
CA GLY A 397 -24.67 20.28 -18.98
C GLY A 397 -25.08 19.44 -20.19
N GLN A 398 -24.21 18.55 -20.68
CA GLN A 398 -24.42 17.77 -21.91
C GLN A 398 -24.46 16.26 -21.69
N ALA A 399 -24.02 15.78 -20.52
CA ALA A 399 -24.00 14.37 -20.14
C ALA A 399 -24.72 14.17 -18.81
N GLY A 400 -24.90 12.90 -18.40
CA GLY A 400 -25.50 12.59 -17.11
C GLY A 400 -24.59 12.92 -15.92
N LEU A 401 -23.27 13.00 -16.13
CA LEU A 401 -22.28 13.19 -15.09
C LEU A 401 -21.05 13.94 -15.62
N SER A 402 -20.46 14.81 -14.81
CA SER A 402 -19.16 15.46 -15.08
C SER A 402 -18.03 14.76 -14.35
N SER A 403 -16.92 14.54 -15.03
CA SER A 403 -15.75 13.90 -14.40
C SER A 403 -15.12 14.73 -13.28
N THR A 404 -15.19 16.07 -13.36
CA THR A 404 -14.59 16.98 -12.36
C THR A 404 -15.62 17.79 -11.57
N GLY A 405 -16.83 17.90 -12.12
CA GLY A 405 -17.86 18.76 -11.59
C GLY A 405 -17.58 20.25 -11.77
N ASN A 406 -18.45 21.08 -11.19
CA ASN A 406 -18.46 22.54 -11.36
C ASN A 406 -18.10 23.32 -10.07
N ALA A 407 -17.46 22.67 -9.10
CA ALA A 407 -17.11 23.27 -7.81
C ALA A 407 -15.87 24.20 -7.84
N GLY A 408 -15.32 24.51 -9.02
CA GLY A 408 -14.15 25.38 -9.18
C GLY A 408 -12.87 24.84 -8.52
N GLY A 409 -12.75 23.52 -8.39
CA GLY A 409 -11.61 22.84 -7.76
C GLY A 409 -11.68 22.71 -6.22
N TYR A 410 -12.69 23.29 -5.58
CA TYR A 410 -12.88 23.15 -4.13
C TYR A 410 -13.52 21.78 -3.78
N GLY A 411 -13.06 21.19 -2.65
CA GLY A 411 -13.58 19.91 -2.19
C GLY A 411 -13.26 18.73 -3.13
N GLY A 412 -12.19 18.83 -3.93
CA GLY A 412 -11.88 17.90 -5.01
C GLY A 412 -11.76 16.43 -4.60
N ALA A 413 -11.28 16.14 -3.39
CA ALA A 413 -11.25 14.76 -2.88
C ALA A 413 -12.66 14.23 -2.61
N ILE A 414 -13.56 15.08 -2.06
CA ILE A 414 -14.94 14.71 -1.75
C ILE A 414 -15.73 14.48 -3.07
N THR A 415 -15.62 15.40 -4.04
CA THR A 415 -16.32 15.27 -5.32
C THR A 415 -15.80 14.07 -6.12
N ALA A 416 -14.49 13.73 -6.03
CA ALA A 416 -13.95 12.52 -6.62
C ALA A 416 -14.56 11.25 -6.00
N ALA A 417 -14.64 11.17 -4.67
CA ALA A 417 -15.26 10.06 -3.98
C ALA A 417 -16.77 9.95 -4.26
N LEU A 418 -17.48 11.09 -4.34
CA LEU A 418 -18.89 11.13 -4.72
C LEU A 418 -19.10 10.66 -6.17
N PHE A 419 -18.17 11.00 -7.08
CA PHE A 419 -18.19 10.47 -8.45
C PHE A 419 -18.10 8.95 -8.45
N LEU A 420 -17.13 8.37 -7.74
CA LEU A 420 -16.97 6.91 -7.63
C LEU A 420 -18.21 6.25 -7.02
N ARG A 421 -18.84 6.88 -6.04
CA ARG A 421 -20.07 6.38 -5.42
C ARG A 421 -21.25 6.26 -6.40
N ARG A 422 -21.27 6.98 -7.53
CA ARG A 422 -22.27 6.79 -8.58
C ARG A 422 -22.21 5.40 -9.22
N PHE A 423 -21.05 4.74 -9.15
CA PHE A 423 -20.80 3.42 -9.72
C PHE A 423 -20.85 2.28 -8.68
N THR A 424 -20.77 2.60 -7.38
CA THR A 424 -20.90 1.60 -6.29
C THR A 424 -22.28 1.59 -5.64
N GLY A 425 -23.05 2.67 -5.79
CA GLY A 425 -24.28 2.86 -5.03
C GLY A 425 -24.02 3.21 -3.56
N ARG A 426 -25.12 3.30 -2.80
CA ARG A 426 -25.11 3.71 -1.37
C ARG A 426 -25.20 2.53 -0.41
N GLU A 427 -25.74 1.41 -0.85
CA GLU A 427 -26.07 0.26 -0.02
C GLU A 427 -24.88 -0.65 0.23
N VAL A 428 -23.93 -0.69 -0.71
CA VAL A 428 -22.73 -1.51 -0.61
C VAL A 428 -21.83 -1.01 0.52
N ASN A 429 -21.26 -1.90 1.32
CA ASN A 429 -20.20 -1.55 2.27
C ASN A 429 -18.92 -1.26 1.47
N TRP A 430 -18.84 -0.03 1.00
CA TRP A 430 -17.75 0.46 0.16
C TRP A 430 -16.85 1.41 0.93
N ALA A 431 -15.56 1.28 0.69
CA ALA A 431 -14.53 2.21 1.12
C ALA A 431 -13.61 2.57 -0.07
N HIS A 432 -13.22 3.84 -0.13
CA HIS A 432 -12.23 4.37 -1.06
C HIS A 432 -11.05 4.95 -0.28
N ILE A 433 -9.82 4.58 -0.68
CA ILE A 433 -8.59 5.14 -0.11
C ILE A 433 -7.84 5.91 -1.19
N ASP A 434 -7.81 7.25 -1.04
CA ASP A 434 -7.01 8.16 -1.88
C ASP A 434 -5.61 8.30 -1.27
N VAL A 435 -4.63 7.70 -1.94
CA VAL A 435 -3.29 7.47 -1.41
C VAL A 435 -2.21 8.21 -2.18
N MET A 436 -1.17 8.71 -1.49
CA MET A 436 0.00 9.28 -2.17
C MET A 436 0.87 8.20 -2.83
N ALA A 437 1.00 7.03 -2.22
CA ALA A 437 1.86 5.91 -2.62
C ALA A 437 3.35 6.26 -2.78
N TRP A 438 3.82 7.37 -2.22
CA TRP A 438 5.17 7.86 -2.39
C TRP A 438 5.71 8.60 -1.17
N ASN A 439 6.89 8.20 -0.65
CA ASN A 439 7.63 8.93 0.36
C ASN A 439 8.52 10.00 -0.28
N LEU A 440 8.35 11.24 0.13
CA LEU A 440 9.19 12.37 -0.34
C LEU A 440 10.61 12.32 0.23
N SER A 441 10.78 11.75 1.42
CA SER A 441 12.06 11.62 2.11
C SER A 441 12.18 10.26 2.79
N ALA A 442 13.42 9.80 2.99
CA ALA A 442 13.68 8.55 3.71
C ALA A 442 13.47 8.72 5.22
N ARG A 443 12.90 7.71 5.85
CA ARG A 443 12.70 7.56 7.30
C ARG A 443 12.99 6.09 7.69
N PRO A 444 13.19 5.79 8.98
CA PRO A 444 13.39 4.41 9.42
C PRO A 444 12.30 3.48 8.89
N GLY A 445 12.68 2.39 8.21
CA GLY A 445 11.77 1.42 7.58
C GLY A 445 10.97 1.94 6.39
N ARG A 446 11.09 3.21 6.03
CA ARG A 446 10.33 3.90 4.98
C ARG A 446 11.29 4.66 4.06
N PRO A 447 11.87 4.01 3.05
CA PRO A 447 12.79 4.66 2.12
C PRO A 447 12.06 5.73 1.26
N LYS A 448 12.83 6.67 0.68
CA LYS A 448 12.29 7.57 -0.35
C LYS A 448 11.84 6.76 -1.57
N GLY A 449 10.68 7.08 -2.12
CA GLY A 449 10.12 6.38 -3.28
C GLY A 449 8.79 5.74 -2.96
N GLY A 450 8.46 4.66 -3.68
CA GLY A 450 7.21 3.91 -3.51
C GLY A 450 6.97 3.46 -2.08
N GLU A 451 5.73 3.60 -1.60
CA GLU A 451 5.35 3.24 -0.23
C GLU A 451 3.93 2.71 -0.15
N ALA A 452 3.74 1.70 0.69
CA ALA A 452 2.42 1.20 1.07
C ALA A 452 1.85 2.05 2.22
N MET A 453 0.64 2.54 2.03
CA MET A 453 -0.07 3.39 2.99
C MET A 453 -1.52 2.89 3.11
N GLY A 454 -1.98 2.56 4.32
CA GLY A 454 -3.29 1.96 4.55
C GLY A 454 -3.38 0.47 4.20
N LEU A 455 -2.27 -0.19 3.83
CA LEU A 455 -2.23 -1.61 3.49
C LEU A 455 -2.47 -2.49 4.72
N ARG A 456 -1.74 -2.23 5.84
CA ARG A 456 -1.88 -3.00 7.08
C ARG A 456 -3.26 -2.80 7.68
N THR A 457 -3.78 -1.59 7.63
CA THR A 457 -5.15 -1.24 8.03
C THR A 457 -6.18 -2.05 7.26
N SER A 458 -6.06 -2.08 5.94
CA SER A 458 -6.99 -2.81 5.07
C SER A 458 -6.91 -4.31 5.27
N PHE A 459 -5.71 -4.87 5.39
CA PHE A 459 -5.49 -6.28 5.71
C PHE A 459 -6.18 -6.66 7.03
N ALA A 460 -5.93 -5.90 8.10
CA ALA A 460 -6.51 -6.20 9.42
C ALA A 460 -8.03 -6.06 9.43
N TYR A 461 -8.59 -5.09 8.71
CA TYR A 461 -10.04 -4.95 8.59
C TYR A 461 -10.65 -6.15 7.85
N ILE A 462 -10.05 -6.60 6.74
CA ILE A 462 -10.52 -7.79 6.00
C ILE A 462 -10.37 -9.06 6.83
N GLN A 463 -9.24 -9.22 7.54
CA GLN A 463 -9.01 -10.35 8.45
C GLN A 463 -10.11 -10.41 9.53
N LYS A 464 -10.43 -9.26 10.14
CA LYS A 464 -11.53 -9.15 11.11
C LYS A 464 -12.87 -9.59 10.51
N LEU A 465 -13.21 -9.13 9.30
CA LEU A 465 -14.45 -9.56 8.62
C LEU A 465 -14.48 -11.08 8.37
N ALA A 466 -13.33 -11.68 8.06
CA ALA A 466 -13.22 -13.13 7.86
C ALA A 466 -13.35 -13.91 9.17
N GLU A 467 -12.87 -13.38 10.28
CA GLU A 467 -13.02 -13.95 11.63
C GLU A 467 -14.46 -13.83 12.13
N ASP A 468 -15.08 -12.66 11.97
CA ASP A 468 -16.48 -12.40 12.39
C ASP A 468 -17.51 -13.27 11.60
N ALA A 469 -17.12 -13.82 10.44
CA ALA A 469 -17.96 -14.68 9.60
C ALA A 469 -17.82 -16.18 9.90
N GLN A 470 -16.91 -16.59 10.78
CA GLN A 470 -16.68 -17.98 11.22
C GLN A 470 -17.52 -18.34 12.42
#